data_1a57e07f3579c45b6a4f5ce61e5c3e76
#
_entry.id   1a57e07f3579c45b6a4f5ce61e5c3e76
#
_cell.length_a   1.000
_cell.length_b   1.000
_cell.length_c   1.000
_cell.angle_alpha   90.00
_cell.angle_beta   90.00
_cell.angle_gamma   90.00
#
_symmetry.space_group_name_H-M   'P 1'
#
loop_
_entity.id
_entity.type
_entity.pdbx_description
1 polymer ?
#
loop_
_entity_poly.entity_id
_entity_poly.type
_entity_poly.pdbx_seq_one_letter_code
_entity_poly.pdbx_strand_id
1 'polypeptide(L)'
;YIYGLLLVVLPFWLFPGLFLLLYVTHYRKMGEALFIKGHLFELTPVIAHIECVAAVVWLLGAATVLVLHLVRYYRVEHYIKKHRMPAEKRLQLVAAGTKERLKIRGNVEVYCCYGISSPMVLGLFHKWIVLPVRDFSPESLQIVLTHEFVHVRQHILTLKCVGRVLEDLFWYNPLIYIFNRRLDFWSEMACDMECCRDSENVFSVGQYFRAALELLTEETRPLEFPFSMFGAQNHLQAVSYTHLRAHETL
;
A
#
# COMPACT_ATOMS: atom_id res chain seq x y z
N TYR A 1 -19.08 -30.87 19.01
CA TYR A 1 -19.87 -29.64 18.69
C TYR A 1 -18.95 -28.40 18.58
N ILE A 2 -18.00 -28.20 19.50
CA ILE A 2 -17.09 -27.01 19.49
C ILE A 2 -16.17 -27.03 18.26
N TYR A 3 -15.64 -28.18 17.84
CA TYR A 3 -14.82 -28.28 16.63
C TYR A 3 -15.62 -28.03 15.35
N GLY A 4 -16.90 -28.42 15.29
CA GLY A 4 -17.79 -28.11 14.18
C GLY A 4 -18.06 -26.61 14.06
N LEU A 5 -18.27 -25.94 15.20
CA LEU A 5 -18.49 -24.49 15.25
C LEU A 5 -17.23 -23.71 14.84
N LEU A 6 -16.04 -24.15 15.28
CA LEU A 6 -14.75 -23.58 14.88
C LEU A 6 -14.46 -23.77 13.38
N LEU A 7 -14.79 -24.93 12.82
CA LEU A 7 -14.65 -25.21 11.39
C LEU A 7 -15.57 -24.36 10.52
N VAL A 8 -16.72 -23.91 11.05
CA VAL A 8 -17.65 -23.02 10.36
C VAL A 8 -17.28 -21.55 10.55
N VAL A 9 -16.89 -21.15 11.75
CA VAL A 9 -16.61 -19.75 12.10
C VAL A 9 -15.26 -19.30 11.53
N LEU A 10 -14.22 -20.12 11.53
CA LEU A 10 -12.90 -19.76 11.03
C LEU A 10 -12.87 -19.48 9.52
N PRO A 11 -13.44 -20.31 8.63
CA PRO A 11 -13.52 -19.99 7.20
C PRO A 11 -14.40 -18.78 6.89
N PHE A 12 -15.50 -18.59 7.65
CA PHE A 12 -16.35 -17.40 7.52
C PHE A 12 -15.59 -16.13 7.86
N TRP A 13 -14.72 -16.17 8.85
CA TRP A 13 -13.85 -15.07 9.23
C TRP A 13 -12.75 -14.78 8.21
N LEU A 14 -12.17 -15.83 7.61
CA LEU A 14 -11.07 -15.75 6.65
C LEU A 14 -11.54 -15.47 5.21
N PHE A 15 -12.63 -16.14 4.80
CA PHE A 15 -13.09 -16.09 3.40
C PHE A 15 -14.61 -16.11 3.31
N PRO A 16 -15.32 -15.04 3.70
CA PRO A 16 -16.79 -15.07 3.73
C PRO A 16 -17.42 -15.36 2.36
N GLY A 17 -16.85 -14.87 1.27
CA GLY A 17 -17.36 -15.12 -0.08
C GLY A 17 -17.13 -16.56 -0.57
N LEU A 18 -15.94 -17.11 -0.33
CA LEU A 18 -15.62 -18.49 -0.66
C LEU A 18 -16.41 -19.47 0.21
N PHE A 19 -16.56 -19.14 1.49
CA PHE A 19 -17.36 -19.93 2.41
C PHE A 19 -18.83 -19.98 1.97
N LEU A 20 -19.40 -18.85 1.58
CA LEU A 20 -20.76 -18.81 1.06
C LEU A 20 -20.92 -19.67 -0.18
N LEU A 21 -19.99 -19.59 -1.14
CA LEU A 21 -20.02 -20.41 -2.36
C LEU A 21 -19.93 -21.91 -2.06
N LEU A 22 -19.00 -22.29 -1.20
CA LEU A 22 -18.82 -23.69 -0.77
C LEU A 22 -20.00 -24.17 0.08
N TYR A 23 -20.54 -23.29 0.92
CA TYR A 23 -21.67 -23.59 1.78
C TYR A 23 -22.96 -23.78 0.95
N VAL A 24 -23.28 -22.87 0.05
CA VAL A 24 -24.45 -23.00 -0.84
C VAL A 24 -24.37 -24.26 -1.69
N THR A 25 -23.18 -24.60 -2.21
CA THR A 25 -23.00 -25.83 -3.02
C THR A 25 -23.05 -27.10 -2.15
N HIS A 26 -22.53 -27.05 -0.93
CA HIS A 26 -22.54 -28.20 -0.02
C HIS A 26 -23.91 -28.43 0.64
N TYR A 27 -24.58 -27.35 1.07
CA TYR A 27 -25.93 -27.45 1.68
C TYR A 27 -26.99 -27.85 0.67
N ARG A 28 -26.88 -27.43 -0.59
CA ARG A 28 -27.75 -27.90 -1.66
C ARG A 28 -27.65 -29.43 -1.83
N LYS A 29 -26.44 -30.00 -1.71
CA LYS A 29 -26.22 -31.45 -1.74
C LYS A 29 -26.65 -32.15 -0.44
N MET A 30 -26.45 -31.53 0.72
CA MET A 30 -26.87 -32.07 2.01
C MET A 30 -28.37 -31.96 2.22
N GLY A 31 -29.03 -30.91 1.73
CA GLY A 31 -30.49 -30.78 1.79
C GLY A 31 -31.20 -31.93 1.06
N GLU A 32 -30.62 -32.43 -0.03
CA GLU A 32 -31.10 -33.63 -0.74
C GLU A 32 -30.85 -34.91 0.08
N ALA A 33 -29.80 -34.97 0.92
CA ALA A 33 -29.44 -36.15 1.73
C ALA A 33 -30.11 -36.18 3.12
N LEU A 34 -30.48 -35.02 3.70
CA LEU A 34 -31.08 -34.90 5.04
C LEU A 34 -32.60 -34.94 5.06
N PHE A 35 -33.23 -35.26 3.94
CA PHE A 35 -34.68 -35.44 3.82
C PHE A 35 -35.23 -36.57 4.71
N ILE A 36 -34.39 -37.27 5.45
CA ILE A 36 -34.71 -38.49 6.22
C ILE A 36 -35.00 -38.21 7.70
N LYS A 37 -34.75 -37.01 8.27
CA LYS A 37 -35.04 -36.71 9.67
C LYS A 37 -35.74 -35.36 9.86
N GLY A 38 -37.06 -35.41 9.97
CA GLY A 38 -38.06 -34.34 9.89
C GLY A 38 -37.94 -33.12 10.85
N HIS A 39 -36.99 -33.02 11.75
CA HIS A 39 -36.93 -31.86 12.69
C HIS A 39 -35.79 -30.83 12.40
N LEU A 40 -34.82 -31.15 11.57
CA LEU A 40 -33.75 -30.20 11.17
C LEU A 40 -34.15 -29.35 9.95
N PHE A 41 -35.26 -29.68 9.29
CA PHE A 41 -35.69 -29.07 8.04
C PHE A 41 -36.25 -27.66 8.20
N GLU A 42 -36.79 -27.29 9.35
CA GLU A 42 -37.40 -25.96 9.55
C GLU A 42 -36.38 -24.83 9.79
N LEU A 43 -35.16 -25.14 10.26
CA LEU A 43 -34.09 -24.16 10.50
C LEU A 43 -33.26 -23.84 9.25
N THR A 44 -33.22 -24.74 8.27
CA THR A 44 -32.41 -24.56 7.06
C THR A 44 -32.77 -23.35 6.22
N PRO A 45 -34.05 -23.00 5.95
CA PRO A 45 -34.37 -21.81 5.19
C PRO A 45 -34.01 -20.51 5.92
N VAL A 46 -34.17 -20.47 7.24
CA VAL A 46 -33.81 -19.29 8.05
C VAL A 46 -32.30 -19.06 8.02
N ILE A 47 -31.51 -20.11 8.20
CA ILE A 47 -30.05 -20.02 8.14
C ILE A 47 -29.59 -19.57 6.74
N ALA A 48 -30.16 -20.13 5.68
CA ALA A 48 -29.85 -19.75 4.31
C ALA A 48 -30.18 -18.25 4.02
N HIS A 49 -31.26 -17.72 4.56
CA HIS A 49 -31.60 -16.29 4.46
C HIS A 49 -30.59 -15.42 5.21
N ILE A 50 -30.22 -15.78 6.44
CA ILE A 50 -29.21 -15.04 7.22
C ILE A 50 -27.87 -14.99 6.48
N GLU A 51 -27.45 -16.08 5.90
CA GLU A 51 -26.20 -16.16 5.15
C GLU A 51 -26.24 -15.34 3.85
N CYS A 52 -27.36 -15.40 3.14
CA CYS A 52 -27.54 -14.57 1.95
C CYS A 52 -27.48 -13.08 2.30
N VAL A 53 -28.15 -12.65 3.37
CA VAL A 53 -28.09 -11.27 3.87
C VAL A 53 -26.66 -10.89 4.26
N ALA A 54 -25.97 -11.76 5.01
CA ALA A 54 -24.59 -11.51 5.43
C ALA A 54 -23.65 -11.36 4.22
N ALA A 55 -23.82 -12.18 3.19
CA ALA A 55 -23.04 -12.08 1.96
C ALA A 55 -23.31 -10.78 1.18
N VAL A 56 -24.58 -10.40 1.07
CA VAL A 56 -24.95 -9.12 0.45
C VAL A 56 -24.36 -7.94 1.20
N VAL A 57 -24.44 -7.94 2.53
CA VAL A 57 -23.83 -6.89 3.37
C VAL A 57 -22.31 -6.85 3.18
N TRP A 58 -21.65 -8.02 3.14
CA TRP A 58 -20.22 -8.11 2.91
C TRP A 58 -19.83 -7.56 1.53
N LEU A 59 -20.54 -7.95 0.47
CA LEU A 59 -20.30 -7.46 -0.89
C LEU A 59 -20.50 -5.96 -1.01
N LEU A 60 -21.57 -5.44 -0.42
CA LEU A 60 -21.84 -3.99 -0.43
C LEU A 60 -20.76 -3.22 0.32
N GLY A 61 -20.33 -3.73 1.47
CA GLY A 61 -19.22 -3.15 2.24
C GLY A 61 -17.92 -3.15 1.45
N ALA A 62 -17.53 -4.29 0.89
CA ALA A 62 -16.32 -4.40 0.07
C ALA A 62 -16.37 -3.50 -1.17
N ALA A 63 -17.50 -3.48 -1.89
CA ALA A 63 -17.69 -2.60 -3.04
C ALA A 63 -17.60 -1.11 -2.65
N THR A 64 -18.19 -0.73 -1.52
CA THR A 64 -18.13 0.65 -1.02
C THR A 64 -16.70 1.07 -0.72
N VAL A 65 -15.94 0.27 0.02
CA VAL A 65 -14.54 0.57 0.37
C VAL A 65 -13.68 0.62 -0.89
N LEU A 66 -13.84 -0.34 -1.80
CA LEU A 66 -13.14 -0.36 -3.09
C LEU A 66 -13.42 0.91 -3.91
N VAL A 67 -14.70 1.31 -4.04
CA VAL A 67 -15.08 2.53 -4.77
C VAL A 67 -14.46 3.76 -4.12
N LEU A 68 -14.47 3.86 -2.80
CA LEU A 68 -13.83 4.96 -2.09
C LEU A 68 -12.32 5.02 -2.35
N HIS A 69 -11.64 3.87 -2.35
CA HIS A 69 -10.21 3.80 -2.67
C HIS A 69 -9.92 4.17 -4.12
N LEU A 70 -10.70 3.67 -5.07
CA LEU A 70 -10.57 4.02 -6.49
C LEU A 70 -10.81 5.52 -6.74
N VAL A 71 -11.88 6.09 -6.16
CA VAL A 71 -12.17 7.53 -6.30
C VAL A 71 -11.02 8.37 -5.74
N ARG A 72 -10.47 8.00 -4.58
CA ARG A 72 -9.31 8.68 -4.01
C ARG A 72 -8.10 8.57 -4.94
N TYR A 73 -7.77 7.38 -5.41
CA TYR A 73 -6.66 7.15 -6.34
C TYR A 73 -6.80 8.00 -7.61
N TYR A 74 -7.97 7.95 -8.26
CA TYR A 74 -8.22 8.72 -9.48
C TYR A 74 -8.19 10.23 -9.27
N ARG A 75 -8.63 10.73 -8.11
CA ARG A 75 -8.53 12.16 -7.79
C ARG A 75 -7.07 12.61 -7.73
N VAL A 76 -6.20 11.86 -7.06
CA VAL A 76 -4.78 12.19 -6.97
C VAL A 76 -4.10 12.06 -8.33
N GLU A 77 -4.33 10.96 -9.03
CA GLU A 77 -3.77 10.75 -10.36
C GLU A 77 -4.20 11.87 -11.33
N HIS A 78 -5.48 12.23 -11.32
CA HIS A 78 -6.02 13.32 -12.15
C HIS A 78 -5.40 14.66 -11.80
N TYR A 79 -5.29 14.97 -10.49
CA TYR A 79 -4.64 16.19 -10.03
C TYR A 79 -3.20 16.28 -10.53
N ILE A 80 -2.43 15.23 -10.36
CA ILE A 80 -1.03 15.19 -10.79
C ILE A 80 -0.92 15.28 -12.30
N LYS A 81 -1.72 14.53 -13.06
CA LYS A 81 -1.76 14.64 -14.54
C LYS A 81 -2.04 16.05 -15.03
N LYS A 82 -2.89 16.79 -14.32
CA LYS A 82 -3.26 18.18 -14.67
C LYS A 82 -2.17 19.19 -14.33
N HIS A 83 -1.44 18.98 -13.22
CA HIS A 83 -0.51 19.99 -12.68
C HIS A 83 0.96 19.58 -12.78
N ARG A 84 1.25 18.39 -13.36
CA ARG A 84 2.61 17.96 -13.55
C ARG A 84 3.32 18.80 -14.59
N MET A 85 4.58 19.08 -14.34
CA MET A 85 5.49 19.73 -15.25
C MET A 85 6.65 18.80 -15.59
N PRO A 86 7.19 18.89 -16.80
CA PRO A 86 8.40 18.13 -17.13
C PRO A 86 9.53 18.55 -16.17
N ALA A 87 10.28 17.57 -15.72
CA ALA A 87 11.43 17.81 -14.87
C ALA A 87 12.50 18.60 -15.62
N GLU A 88 13.20 19.50 -14.94
CA GLU A 88 14.33 20.23 -15.50
C GLU A 88 15.43 19.30 -16.01
N LYS A 89 16.22 19.76 -16.98
CA LYS A 89 17.31 18.97 -17.60
C LYS A 89 18.28 18.40 -16.56
N ARG A 90 18.62 19.19 -15.52
CA ARG A 90 19.48 18.73 -14.43
C ARG A 90 18.88 17.52 -13.70
N LEU A 91 17.60 17.61 -13.35
CA LEU A 91 16.86 16.57 -12.65
C LEU A 91 16.72 15.31 -13.53
N GLN A 92 16.44 15.47 -14.81
CA GLN A 92 16.39 14.36 -15.78
C GLN A 92 17.73 13.64 -15.90
N LEU A 93 18.86 14.37 -15.92
CA LEU A 93 20.19 13.77 -15.97
C LEU A 93 20.50 12.95 -14.71
N VAL A 94 20.23 13.50 -13.53
CA VAL A 94 20.41 12.76 -12.25
C VAL A 94 19.51 11.52 -12.20
N ALA A 95 18.26 11.65 -12.64
CA ALA A 95 17.32 10.52 -12.71
C ALA A 95 17.79 9.42 -13.67
N ALA A 96 18.29 9.79 -14.85
CA ALA A 96 18.82 8.84 -15.83
C ALA A 96 20.04 8.10 -15.28
N GLY A 97 21.00 8.79 -14.67
CA GLY A 97 22.18 8.18 -14.04
C GLY A 97 21.80 7.26 -12.88
N THR A 98 20.83 7.67 -12.04
CA THR A 98 20.34 6.84 -10.92
C THR A 98 19.64 5.57 -11.43
N LYS A 99 18.81 5.71 -12.47
CA LYS A 99 18.12 4.57 -13.10
C LYS A 99 19.11 3.55 -13.67
N GLU A 100 20.15 4.01 -14.35
CA GLU A 100 21.20 3.17 -14.91
C GLU A 100 22.00 2.45 -13.82
N ARG A 101 22.44 3.18 -12.79
CA ARG A 101 23.14 2.65 -11.62
C ARG A 101 22.35 1.55 -10.92
N LEU A 102 21.05 1.76 -10.69
CA LEU A 102 20.16 0.79 -10.08
C LEU A 102 19.67 -0.31 -11.02
N LYS A 103 20.13 -0.30 -12.30
CA LYS A 103 19.76 -1.29 -13.33
C LYS A 103 18.25 -1.47 -13.50
N ILE A 104 17.50 -0.38 -13.41
CA ILE A 104 16.03 -0.42 -13.49
C ILE A 104 15.60 -0.57 -14.95
N ARG A 105 14.87 -1.65 -15.22
CA ARG A 105 14.29 -1.93 -16.54
C ARG A 105 12.92 -1.27 -16.67
N GLY A 106 12.57 -0.86 -17.89
CA GLY A 106 11.27 -0.24 -18.18
C GLY A 106 11.34 1.29 -18.24
N ASN A 107 10.24 1.90 -18.68
CA ASN A 107 10.14 3.35 -18.75
C ASN A 107 9.65 3.90 -17.40
N VAL A 108 10.42 4.80 -16.81
CA VAL A 108 10.06 5.55 -15.60
C VAL A 108 10.25 7.02 -15.92
N GLU A 109 9.18 7.77 -15.87
CA GLU A 109 9.17 9.20 -16.17
C GLU A 109 9.24 10.00 -14.86
N VAL A 110 9.94 11.13 -14.88
CA VAL A 110 10.11 12.00 -13.72
C VAL A 110 9.45 13.34 -14.01
N TYR A 111 8.58 13.76 -13.10
CA TYR A 111 7.84 15.01 -13.18
C TYR A 111 7.99 15.81 -11.88
N CYS A 112 7.78 17.11 -11.99
CA CYS A 112 7.58 17.98 -10.85
C CYS A 112 6.11 18.37 -10.74
N CYS A 113 5.60 18.56 -9.53
CA CYS A 113 4.22 18.99 -9.31
C CYS A 113 4.13 19.97 -8.13
N TYR A 114 3.36 21.02 -8.33
CA TYR A 114 2.99 21.91 -7.21
C TYR A 114 1.94 21.23 -6.31
N GLY A 115 1.93 21.62 -5.05
CA GLY A 115 0.90 21.19 -4.10
C GLY A 115 1.09 19.79 -3.52
N ILE A 116 2.20 19.12 -3.81
CA ILE A 116 2.63 17.92 -3.10
C ILE A 116 3.76 18.28 -2.13
N SER A 117 3.73 17.68 -0.94
CA SER A 117 4.72 17.94 0.12
C SER A 117 5.92 16.99 0.05
N SER A 118 5.72 15.80 -0.48
CA SER A 118 6.75 14.75 -0.51
C SER A 118 6.86 14.11 -1.89
N PRO A 119 8.04 13.59 -2.25
CA PRO A 119 8.20 12.73 -3.42
C PRO A 119 7.25 11.54 -3.37
N MET A 120 6.87 11.02 -4.53
CA MET A 120 6.02 9.83 -4.61
C MET A 120 6.16 9.11 -5.94
N VAL A 121 5.95 7.79 -5.91
CA VAL A 121 5.83 6.94 -7.11
C VAL A 121 4.37 6.67 -7.40
N LEU A 122 3.95 6.85 -8.64
CA LEU A 122 2.61 6.58 -9.13
C LEU A 122 2.61 5.68 -10.35
N GLY A 123 1.46 5.03 -10.59
CA GLY A 123 1.24 4.18 -11.76
C GLY A 123 1.78 2.76 -11.59
N LEU A 124 0.90 1.77 -11.76
CA LEU A 124 1.26 0.36 -11.66
C LEU A 124 2.02 -0.13 -12.91
N PHE A 125 1.53 0.25 -14.08
CA PHE A 125 2.09 -0.17 -15.38
C PHE A 125 3.07 0.85 -15.95
N HIS A 126 2.66 2.13 -15.97
CA HIS A 126 3.52 3.25 -16.36
C HIS A 126 3.90 4.01 -15.09
N LYS A 127 5.12 3.82 -14.65
CA LYS A 127 5.59 4.37 -13.38
C LYS A 127 6.06 5.80 -13.56
N TRP A 128 5.58 6.69 -12.72
CA TRP A 128 5.98 8.09 -12.64
C TRP A 128 6.55 8.37 -11.25
N ILE A 129 7.69 9.01 -11.22
CA ILE A 129 8.24 9.64 -10.01
C ILE A 129 7.83 11.09 -10.06
N VAL A 130 7.12 11.56 -9.04
CA VAL A 130 6.66 12.94 -8.95
C VAL A 130 7.34 13.60 -7.75
N LEU A 131 8.05 14.68 -8.02
CA LEU A 131 8.78 15.45 -7.01
C LEU A 131 8.04 16.76 -6.72
N PRO A 132 8.08 17.26 -5.48
CA PRO A 132 7.61 18.62 -5.17
C PRO A 132 8.48 19.65 -5.88
N VAL A 133 7.85 20.75 -6.28
CA VAL A 133 8.57 21.88 -6.86
C VAL A 133 9.25 22.67 -5.75
N ARG A 134 10.52 22.40 -5.56
CA ARG A 134 11.41 23.09 -4.62
C ARG A 134 12.86 22.95 -5.05
N ASP A 135 13.74 23.75 -4.48
CA ASP A 135 15.16 23.65 -4.70
C ASP A 135 15.74 22.50 -3.86
N PHE A 136 16.29 21.52 -4.53
CA PHE A 136 17.03 20.43 -3.90
C PHE A 136 18.53 20.69 -4.00
N SER A 137 19.28 20.47 -2.92
CA SER A 137 20.71 20.36 -3.04
C SER A 137 21.07 19.19 -3.98
N PRO A 138 22.21 19.20 -4.68
CA PRO A 138 22.60 18.10 -5.56
C PRO A 138 22.60 16.75 -4.85
N GLU A 139 23.04 16.74 -3.62
CA GLU A 139 23.13 15.55 -2.76
C GLU A 139 21.75 15.06 -2.36
N SER A 140 20.88 15.96 -1.84
CA SER A 140 19.51 15.63 -1.45
C SER A 140 18.70 15.12 -2.64
N LEU A 141 18.84 15.73 -3.81
CA LEU A 141 18.17 15.29 -5.03
C LEU A 141 18.56 13.85 -5.41
N GLN A 142 19.84 13.53 -5.33
CA GLN A 142 20.34 12.20 -5.69
C GLN A 142 19.85 11.15 -4.69
N ILE A 143 19.82 11.47 -3.39
CA ILE A 143 19.32 10.59 -2.33
C ILE A 143 17.82 10.33 -2.52
N VAL A 144 17.04 11.39 -2.72
CA VAL A 144 15.59 11.30 -2.94
C VAL A 144 15.27 10.44 -4.17
N LEU A 145 15.91 10.73 -5.29
CA LEU A 145 15.70 9.95 -6.51
C LEU A 145 16.13 8.48 -6.32
N THR A 146 17.22 8.23 -5.60
CA THR A 146 17.64 6.86 -5.29
C THR A 146 16.55 6.11 -4.52
N HIS A 147 15.98 6.74 -3.48
CA HIS A 147 14.90 6.17 -2.68
C HIS A 147 13.66 5.86 -3.54
N GLU A 148 13.19 6.82 -4.34
CA GLU A 148 12.03 6.61 -5.22
C GLU A 148 12.29 5.53 -6.29
N PHE A 149 13.48 5.45 -6.84
CA PHE A 149 13.85 4.39 -7.77
C PHE A 149 13.97 3.02 -7.09
N VAL A 150 14.35 2.94 -5.82
CA VAL A 150 14.33 1.68 -5.05
C VAL A 150 12.90 1.20 -4.87
N HIS A 151 11.93 2.09 -4.59
CA HIS A 151 10.49 1.73 -4.59
C HIS A 151 10.05 1.13 -5.92
N VAL A 152 10.51 1.70 -7.04
CA VAL A 152 10.22 1.17 -8.38
C VAL A 152 10.84 -0.22 -8.57
N ARG A 153 12.10 -0.40 -8.18
CA ARG A 153 12.84 -1.66 -8.33
C ARG A 153 12.25 -2.80 -7.50
N GLN A 154 11.87 -2.51 -6.26
CA GLN A 154 11.32 -3.49 -5.33
C GLN A 154 9.80 -3.72 -5.53
N HIS A 155 9.18 -3.08 -6.51
CA HIS A 155 7.75 -3.19 -6.76
C HIS A 155 6.85 -2.87 -5.54
N ILE A 156 7.30 -1.94 -4.68
CA ILE A 156 6.60 -1.58 -3.44
C ILE A 156 5.17 -1.11 -3.72
N LEU A 157 4.96 -0.34 -4.80
CA LEU A 157 3.63 0.11 -5.18
C LEU A 157 2.67 -1.07 -5.45
N THR A 158 3.16 -2.11 -6.11
CA THR A 158 2.36 -3.33 -6.36
C THR A 158 2.02 -4.04 -5.05
N LEU A 159 2.99 -4.15 -4.14
CA LEU A 159 2.79 -4.74 -2.83
C LEU A 159 1.75 -3.98 -2.00
N LYS A 160 1.84 -2.64 -1.98
CA LYS A 160 0.86 -1.76 -1.32
C LYS A 160 -0.55 -1.89 -1.95
N CYS A 161 -0.65 -2.01 -3.28
CA CYS A 161 -1.92 -2.25 -3.95
C CYS A 161 -2.55 -3.60 -3.55
N VAL A 162 -1.76 -4.67 -3.46
CA VAL A 162 -2.26 -5.97 -2.96
C VAL A 162 -2.77 -5.83 -1.54
N GLY A 163 -2.03 -5.15 -0.66
CA GLY A 163 -2.47 -4.85 0.70
C GLY A 163 -3.81 -4.12 0.75
N ARG A 164 -4.03 -3.13 -0.14
CA ARG A 164 -5.30 -2.41 -0.24
C ARG A 164 -6.45 -3.29 -0.72
N VAL A 165 -6.22 -4.14 -1.72
CA VAL A 165 -7.24 -5.10 -2.18
C VAL A 165 -7.63 -6.05 -1.04
N LEU A 166 -6.67 -6.51 -0.24
CA LEU A 166 -6.97 -7.31 0.94
C LEU A 166 -7.77 -6.52 1.98
N GLU A 167 -7.48 -5.23 2.19
CA GLU A 167 -8.23 -4.34 3.07
C GLU A 167 -9.69 -4.17 2.57
N ASP A 168 -9.89 -4.05 1.26
CA ASP A 168 -11.22 -3.95 0.66
C ASP A 168 -12.03 -5.24 0.87
N LEU A 169 -11.40 -6.41 0.71
CA LEU A 169 -12.05 -7.69 0.89
C LEU A 169 -12.35 -8.00 2.37
N PHE A 170 -11.44 -7.61 3.27
CA PHE A 170 -11.54 -7.85 4.72
C PHE A 170 -11.84 -6.57 5.50
N TRP A 171 -12.62 -5.66 4.91
CA TRP A 171 -12.94 -4.34 5.45
C TRP A 171 -13.45 -4.36 6.89
N TYR A 172 -14.10 -5.42 7.31
CA TYR A 172 -14.63 -5.61 8.66
C TYR A 172 -13.58 -6.12 9.67
N ASN A 173 -12.39 -6.54 9.20
CA ASN A 173 -11.37 -7.14 10.06
C ASN A 173 -10.31 -6.10 10.46
N PRO A 174 -10.22 -5.71 11.75
CA PRO A 174 -9.25 -4.72 12.20
C PRO A 174 -7.79 -5.15 12.02
N LEU A 175 -7.51 -6.46 11.96
CA LEU A 175 -6.14 -6.97 11.81
C LEU A 175 -5.54 -6.61 10.44
N ILE A 176 -6.37 -6.50 9.38
CA ILE A 176 -5.86 -6.14 8.06
C ILE A 176 -5.32 -4.71 8.02
N TYR A 177 -5.93 -3.79 8.76
CA TYR A 177 -5.47 -2.41 8.88
C TYR A 177 -4.14 -2.33 9.64
N ILE A 178 -3.97 -3.14 10.69
CA ILE A 178 -2.71 -3.27 11.43
C ILE A 178 -1.65 -3.87 10.51
N PHE A 179 -1.99 -4.93 9.77
CA PHE A 179 -1.10 -5.55 8.80
C PHE A 179 -0.62 -4.54 7.75
N ASN A 180 -1.52 -3.78 7.13
CA ASN A 180 -1.18 -2.78 6.12
C ASN A 180 -0.28 -1.68 6.68
N ARG A 181 -0.53 -1.19 7.91
CA ARG A 181 0.37 -0.24 8.57
C ARG A 181 1.78 -0.81 8.78
N ARG A 182 1.87 -2.08 9.16
CA ARG A 182 3.16 -2.76 9.30
C ARG A 182 3.84 -2.98 7.96
N LEU A 183 3.07 -3.34 6.94
CA LEU A 183 3.55 -3.48 5.57
C LEU A 183 4.14 -2.17 5.04
N ASP A 184 3.44 -1.05 5.23
CA ASP A 184 3.94 0.29 4.89
C ASP A 184 5.25 0.57 5.63
N PHE A 185 5.29 0.39 6.95
CA PHE A 185 6.49 0.63 7.76
C PHE A 185 7.68 -0.22 7.31
N TRP A 186 7.49 -1.53 7.13
CA TRP A 186 8.58 -2.43 6.72
C TRP A 186 9.05 -2.19 5.29
N SER A 187 8.14 -1.78 4.40
CA SER A 187 8.51 -1.42 3.02
C SER A 187 9.38 -0.16 2.96
N GLU A 188 9.06 0.86 3.75
CA GLU A 188 9.90 2.07 3.87
C GLU A 188 11.27 1.73 4.46
N MET A 189 11.30 0.96 5.56
CA MET A 189 12.56 0.53 6.17
C MET A 189 13.43 -0.27 5.19
N ALA A 190 12.83 -1.17 4.40
CA ALA A 190 13.56 -1.95 3.41
C ALA A 190 14.15 -1.06 2.31
N CYS A 191 13.43 0.00 1.89
CA CYS A 191 13.93 0.97 0.94
C CYS A 191 15.10 1.79 1.51
N ASP A 192 14.96 2.27 2.75
CA ASP A 192 16.02 3.02 3.43
C ASP A 192 17.29 2.19 3.59
N MET A 193 17.15 0.93 4.03
CA MET A 193 18.29 0.01 4.14
C MET A 193 18.98 -0.25 2.79
N GLU A 194 18.19 -0.41 1.72
CA GLU A 194 18.73 -0.63 0.39
C GLU A 194 19.42 0.62 -0.15
N CYS A 195 18.88 1.82 0.10
CA CYS A 195 19.53 3.07 -0.22
C CYS A 195 20.88 3.22 0.51
N CYS A 196 20.93 2.87 1.78
CA CYS A 196 22.17 2.89 2.56
C CYS A 196 23.18 1.86 2.05
N ARG A 197 22.73 0.66 1.66
CA ARG A 197 23.61 -0.40 1.12
C ARG A 197 24.16 -0.05 -0.26
N ASP A 198 23.34 0.52 -1.14
CA ASP A 198 23.76 0.93 -2.48
C ASP A 198 24.67 2.17 -2.43
N SER A 199 24.66 2.87 -1.31
CA SER A 199 25.45 4.07 -1.06
C SER A 199 26.86 3.81 -0.54
N GLU A 200 27.30 2.57 -0.37
CA GLU A 200 28.66 2.25 0.10
C GLU A 200 29.79 2.95 -0.69
N ASN A 201 29.46 3.47 -1.89
CA ASN A 201 30.38 4.25 -2.72
C ASN A 201 29.92 5.69 -3.00
N VAL A 202 28.75 6.15 -2.55
CA VAL A 202 28.18 7.45 -2.97
C VAL A 202 27.77 8.34 -1.81
N PHE A 203 27.19 7.78 -0.73
CA PHE A 203 26.72 8.58 0.42
C PHE A 203 27.06 7.92 1.75
N SER A 204 27.37 8.73 2.74
CA SER A 204 27.41 8.25 4.11
C SER A 204 25.97 8.17 4.68
N VAL A 205 25.76 7.28 5.67
CA VAL A 205 24.49 7.19 6.39
C VAL A 205 24.07 8.55 6.93
N GLY A 206 25.03 9.37 7.39
CA GLY A 206 24.77 10.73 7.86
C GLY A 206 24.26 11.70 6.78
N GLN A 207 24.70 11.56 5.53
CA GLN A 207 24.18 12.36 4.41
C GLN A 207 22.75 11.96 4.06
N TYR A 208 22.45 10.66 4.08
CA TYR A 208 21.08 10.16 3.92
C TYR A 208 20.12 10.77 4.96
N PHE A 209 20.53 10.75 6.24
CA PHE A 209 19.75 11.34 7.32
C PHE A 209 19.54 12.85 7.17
N ARG A 210 20.58 13.58 6.75
CA ARG A 210 20.46 15.02 6.50
C ARG A 210 19.44 15.31 5.39
N ALA A 211 19.52 14.60 4.28
CA ALA A 211 18.58 14.77 3.18
C ALA A 211 17.15 14.42 3.60
N ALA A 212 16.95 13.35 4.37
CA ALA A 212 15.65 12.99 4.92
C ALA A 212 15.11 14.07 5.86
N LEU A 213 15.95 14.65 6.73
CA LEU A 213 15.58 15.77 7.61
C LEU A 213 15.27 17.04 6.83
N GLU A 214 16.03 17.38 5.79
CA GLU A 214 15.77 18.51 4.90
C GLU A 214 14.38 18.41 4.27
N LEU A 215 14.00 17.18 3.87
CA LEU A 215 12.65 16.90 3.34
C LEU A 215 11.54 17.19 4.36
N LEU A 216 11.80 17.01 5.64
CA LEU A 216 10.84 17.16 6.72
C LEU A 216 10.75 18.57 7.29
N THR A 217 11.85 19.30 7.31
CA THR A 217 11.91 20.65 7.90
C THR A 217 11.37 21.75 7.00
N GLU A 218 11.38 21.56 5.70
CA GLU A 218 10.76 22.46 4.73
C GLU A 218 9.28 22.14 4.51
N GLU A 219 8.48 22.06 5.56
CA GLU A 219 7.03 22.01 5.47
C GLU A 219 6.48 23.31 4.84
N THR A 220 6.48 23.40 3.52
CA THR A 220 5.46 24.18 2.83
C THR A 220 4.12 23.54 3.18
N ARG A 221 3.18 24.31 3.77
CA ARG A 221 1.85 23.85 4.17
C ARG A 221 1.31 22.87 3.12
N PRO A 222 1.16 21.59 3.44
CA PRO A 222 0.59 20.65 2.49
C PRO A 222 -0.81 21.14 2.22
N LEU A 223 -1.20 21.23 0.95
CA LEU A 223 -2.60 21.11 0.64
C LEU A 223 -3.02 19.81 1.33
N GLU A 224 -3.89 19.92 2.33
CA GLU A 224 -4.45 18.78 3.04
C GLU A 224 -5.24 17.93 2.04
N PHE A 225 -4.50 17.21 1.21
CA PHE A 225 -5.09 16.05 0.59
C PHE A 225 -5.22 15.02 1.71
N PRO A 226 -6.45 14.60 2.06
CA PRO A 226 -6.67 13.52 3.02
C PRO A 226 -6.20 12.20 2.41
N PHE A 227 -4.96 12.14 1.97
CA PHE A 227 -4.44 11.06 1.15
C PHE A 227 -3.05 10.63 1.58
N SER A 228 -2.94 10.17 2.81
CA SER A 228 -1.86 9.26 3.20
C SER A 228 -2.16 7.84 2.71
N MET A 229 -2.52 7.68 1.45
CA MET A 229 -2.62 6.33 0.87
C MET A 229 -1.24 5.68 0.74
N PHE A 230 -0.21 6.50 0.67
CA PHE A 230 1.17 6.08 0.53
C PHE A 230 2.00 6.87 1.56
N GLY A 231 1.95 6.42 2.79
CA GLY A 231 2.91 6.55 3.86
C GLY A 231 3.84 7.77 4.03
N ALA A 232 3.49 8.97 3.54
CA ALA A 232 4.35 10.15 3.67
C ALA A 232 4.63 10.55 5.14
N GLN A 233 3.83 10.10 6.09
CA GLN A 233 4.06 10.37 7.53
C GLN A 233 5.01 9.37 8.23
N ASN A 234 5.40 8.29 7.58
CA ASN A 234 6.15 7.22 8.23
C ASN A 234 7.67 7.33 8.09
N HIS A 235 8.19 8.25 7.24
CA HIS A 235 9.64 8.45 7.08
C HIS A 235 10.34 8.79 8.40
N LEU A 236 9.72 9.60 9.26
CA LEU A 236 10.29 9.95 10.58
C LEU A 236 10.44 8.76 11.52
N GLN A 237 9.48 7.82 11.48
CA GLN A 237 9.53 6.65 12.37
C GLN A 237 10.57 5.62 11.91
N ALA A 238 10.71 5.42 10.59
CA ALA A 238 11.71 4.53 10.04
C ALA A 238 13.14 5.05 10.32
N VAL A 239 13.38 6.33 10.06
CA VAL A 239 14.66 7.01 10.32
C VAL A 239 15.03 6.95 11.83
N SER A 240 14.07 7.21 12.72
CA SER A 240 14.31 7.14 14.18
C SER A 240 14.65 5.73 14.66
N TYR A 241 14.02 4.70 14.08
CA TYR A 241 14.24 3.32 14.47
C TYR A 241 15.59 2.77 13.99
N THR A 242 16.03 3.15 12.79
CA THR A 242 17.36 2.75 12.29
C THR A 242 18.48 3.40 13.11
N HIS A 243 18.30 4.63 13.57
CA HIS A 243 19.28 5.31 14.43
C HIS A 243 19.41 4.65 15.81
N LEU A 244 18.27 4.28 16.43
CA LEU A 244 18.27 3.59 17.73
C LEU A 244 18.94 2.22 17.63
N ARG A 245 18.69 1.45 16.57
CA ARG A 245 19.29 0.12 16.40
C ARG A 245 20.78 0.16 16.06
N ALA A 246 21.24 1.18 15.34
CA ALA A 246 22.67 1.37 15.07
C ALA A 246 23.47 1.68 16.34
N HIS A 247 22.84 2.29 17.36
CA HIS A 247 23.45 2.54 18.67
C HIS A 247 23.43 1.34 19.63
N GLU A 248 22.53 0.36 19.40
CA GLU A 248 22.47 -0.87 20.21
C GLU A 248 23.47 -1.96 19.75
N THR A 249 24.09 -1.79 18.59
CA THR A 249 25.04 -2.77 18.00
C THR A 249 26.52 -2.31 18.06
N LEU A 250 26.80 -1.22 18.79
CA LEU A 250 28.15 -0.76 19.16
C LEU A 250 28.39 -0.94 20.66
#